data_9edb6c0d6a950efa34d2bc6333507a48
#
_entry.id   9edb6c0d6a950efa34d2bc6333507a48
#
_cell.length_a   1.000
_cell.length_b   1.000
_cell.length_c   1.000
_cell.angle_alpha   90.00
_cell.angle_beta   90.00
_cell.angle_gamma   90.00
#
_symmetry.space_group_name_H-M   'P 1'
#
loop_
_entity.id
_entity.type
_entity.pdbx_description
1 polymer ?
#
loop_
_entity_poly.entity_id
_entity_poly.type
_entity_poly.pdbx_seq_one_letter_code
_entity_poly.pdbx_strand_id
1 'polypeptide(L)'
;MGANFSAVIEHNLRDKNSLEKFLEDLIFRTDLFPAIHKLTNHENDQWEWIRELDLPISFGNQMTSWVKDLKRKVEAAKLQKRYKYSNIWEELISEDRLSLKGPDSILEMNFNLHIIELSSYIRWRSFLKDMETQSILRNVCKELCTYFDTNYCIYMSDEFCATDSIYEGNSMSQYREDLMRRFGQSKQTIDDMYIKLEDSWTTEGYFIEYF
;
A
#
# COMPACT_ATOMS: atom_id res chain seq x y z
N MET A 1 -3.54 -18.34 13.78
CA MET A 1 -3.04 -17.51 12.67
C MET A 1 -2.66 -16.18 13.31
N GLY A 2 -1.58 -15.56 12.97
CA GLY A 2 -1.19 -14.28 13.59
C GLY A 2 -1.41 -13.14 12.60
N ALA A 3 -1.84 -12.00 13.11
CA ALA A 3 -2.01 -10.77 12.36
C ALA A 3 -0.72 -10.29 11.70
N ASN A 4 -0.84 -9.64 10.57
CA ASN A 4 0.25 -8.99 9.85
C ASN A 4 0.13 -7.46 9.94
N PHE A 5 1.15 -6.77 9.45
CA PHE A 5 1.20 -5.32 9.40
C PHE A 5 0.24 -4.77 8.34
N SER A 6 -0.47 -3.71 8.69
CA SER A 6 -1.21 -2.86 7.76
C SER A 6 -1.05 -1.37 8.13
N ALA A 7 -1.06 -0.51 7.13
CA ALA A 7 -1.08 0.94 7.30
C ALA A 7 -1.99 1.59 6.26
N VAL A 8 -2.60 2.71 6.63
CA VAL A 8 -3.48 3.47 5.73
C VAL A 8 -2.95 4.88 5.55
N ILE A 9 -2.91 5.31 4.29
CA ILE A 9 -2.34 6.57 3.85
C ILE A 9 -3.34 7.25 2.91
N GLU A 10 -3.55 8.54 3.08
CA GLU A 10 -4.30 9.34 2.13
C GLU A 10 -3.47 9.61 0.89
N HIS A 11 -4.10 9.63 -0.29
CA HIS A 11 -3.43 9.98 -1.53
C HIS A 11 -4.17 11.07 -2.32
N ASN A 12 -3.44 11.71 -3.23
CA ASN A 12 -3.95 12.80 -4.06
C ASN A 12 -4.01 12.45 -5.56
N LEU A 13 -4.03 11.15 -5.89
CA LEU A 13 -4.22 10.70 -7.27
C LEU A 13 -5.61 11.15 -7.76
N ARG A 14 -5.66 11.80 -8.93
CA ARG A 14 -6.90 12.42 -9.44
C ARG A 14 -7.25 12.01 -10.83
N ASP A 15 -6.34 11.39 -11.53
CA ASP A 15 -6.50 10.99 -12.92
C ASP A 15 -5.51 9.89 -13.30
N LYS A 16 -5.71 9.37 -14.50
CA LYS A 16 -4.86 8.33 -15.08
C LYS A 16 -3.37 8.73 -15.11
N ASN A 17 -3.08 9.98 -15.43
CA ASN A 17 -1.68 10.42 -15.58
C ASN A 17 -0.98 10.44 -14.22
N SER A 18 -1.66 10.88 -13.16
CA SER A 18 -1.12 10.87 -11.80
C SER A 18 -0.89 9.45 -11.30
N LEU A 19 -1.79 8.51 -11.60
CA LEU A 19 -1.61 7.10 -11.26
C LEU A 19 -0.46 6.47 -12.04
N GLU A 20 -0.41 6.65 -13.37
CA GLU A 20 0.68 6.15 -14.22
C GLU A 20 2.03 6.71 -13.76
N LYS A 21 2.07 8.01 -13.41
CA LYS A 21 3.28 8.63 -12.89
C LYS A 21 3.70 8.05 -11.55
N PHE A 22 2.76 7.87 -10.62
CA PHE A 22 3.07 7.22 -9.33
C PHE A 22 3.69 5.85 -9.53
N LEU A 23 3.12 5.04 -10.41
CA LEU A 23 3.64 3.71 -10.70
C LEU A 23 5.03 3.74 -11.34
N GLU A 24 5.23 4.65 -12.29
CA GLU A 24 6.54 4.85 -12.91
C GLU A 24 7.57 5.29 -11.85
N ASP A 25 7.22 6.23 -11.00
CA ASP A 25 8.08 6.71 -9.93
C ASP A 25 8.36 5.62 -8.89
N LEU A 26 7.34 4.86 -8.48
CA LEU A 26 7.47 3.75 -7.53
C LEU A 26 8.47 2.68 -8.02
N ILE A 27 8.44 2.39 -9.31
CA ILE A 27 9.29 1.35 -9.91
C ILE A 27 10.71 1.86 -10.17
N PHE A 28 10.86 3.12 -10.57
CA PHE A 28 12.14 3.63 -11.11
C PHE A 28 12.88 4.60 -10.25
N ARG A 29 12.19 5.28 -9.37
CA ARG A 29 12.77 6.35 -8.59
C ARG A 29 13.19 5.85 -7.22
N THR A 30 14.34 5.15 -7.19
CA THR A 30 14.96 4.69 -5.94
C THR A 30 15.30 5.82 -4.99
N ASP A 31 15.45 7.02 -5.51
CA ASP A 31 15.66 8.24 -4.72
C ASP A 31 14.40 8.73 -4.01
N LEU A 32 13.22 8.45 -4.55
CA LEU A 32 11.93 8.78 -3.91
C LEU A 32 11.45 7.69 -2.95
N PHE A 33 11.78 6.44 -3.21
CA PHE A 33 11.29 5.27 -2.48
C PHE A 33 12.42 4.33 -2.01
N PRO A 34 13.48 4.85 -1.35
CA PRO A 34 14.63 4.02 -0.96
C PRO A 34 14.26 2.89 0.01
N ALA A 35 13.32 3.09 0.96
CA ALA A 35 12.90 2.04 1.88
C ALA A 35 12.06 0.97 1.20
N ILE A 36 11.15 1.35 0.30
CA ILE A 36 10.37 0.40 -0.50
C ILE A 36 11.32 -0.45 -1.33
N HIS A 37 12.23 0.17 -2.06
CA HIS A 37 13.19 -0.55 -2.88
C HIS A 37 14.12 -1.45 -2.06
N LYS A 38 14.55 -0.99 -0.88
CA LYS A 38 15.34 -1.82 0.03
C LYS A 38 14.55 -3.04 0.53
N LEU A 39 13.27 -2.85 0.86
CA LEU A 39 12.41 -3.93 1.37
C LEU A 39 12.08 -4.96 0.28
N THR A 40 11.89 -4.51 -0.96
CA THR A 40 11.49 -5.35 -2.09
C THR A 40 12.66 -6.03 -2.81
N ASN A 41 13.89 -5.76 -2.44
CA ASN A 41 15.14 -6.31 -3.01
C ASN A 41 15.24 -6.16 -4.54
N HIS A 42 15.84 -5.09 -5.00
CA HIS A 42 15.89 -4.60 -6.39
C HIS A 42 16.22 -5.60 -7.51
N GLU A 43 16.90 -6.72 -7.21
CA GLU A 43 17.41 -7.61 -8.25
C GLU A 43 16.33 -8.52 -8.85
N ASN A 44 15.23 -8.75 -8.14
CA ASN A 44 14.15 -9.65 -8.53
C ASN A 44 12.75 -9.02 -8.46
N ASP A 45 12.66 -7.71 -8.44
CA ASP A 45 11.41 -7.01 -8.19
C ASP A 45 10.41 -7.20 -9.33
N GLN A 46 9.25 -7.72 -8.99
CA GLN A 46 8.06 -7.78 -9.83
C GLN A 46 6.92 -7.08 -9.10
N TRP A 47 6.26 -6.14 -9.79
CA TRP A 47 5.03 -5.54 -9.33
C TRP A 47 3.89 -6.07 -10.20
N GLU A 48 2.81 -6.54 -9.57
CA GLU A 48 1.68 -7.15 -10.24
C GLU A 48 0.39 -6.44 -9.87
N TRP A 49 -0.43 -6.11 -10.88
CA TRP A 49 -1.80 -5.71 -10.67
C TRP A 49 -2.65 -6.95 -10.45
N ILE A 50 -3.39 -6.99 -9.33
CA ILE A 50 -4.30 -8.08 -9.02
C ILE A 50 -5.71 -7.58 -9.29
N ARG A 51 -6.44 -8.34 -10.09
CA ARG A 51 -7.88 -8.25 -10.23
C ARG A 51 -8.51 -9.39 -9.45
N GLU A 52 -9.57 -9.15 -8.72
CA GLU A 52 -10.31 -10.22 -8.04
C GLU A 52 -10.87 -11.30 -8.96
N LEU A 53 -11.07 -11.00 -10.23
CA LEU A 53 -11.69 -11.89 -11.20
C LEU A 53 -10.75 -12.44 -12.28
N ASP A 54 -9.52 -11.95 -12.32
CA ASP A 54 -8.54 -12.37 -13.33
C ASP A 54 -7.22 -12.77 -12.68
N LEU A 55 -6.50 -13.68 -13.33
CA LEU A 55 -5.16 -14.08 -12.96
C LEU A 55 -4.23 -12.84 -12.84
N PRO A 56 -3.28 -12.86 -11.90
CA PRO A 56 -2.31 -11.79 -11.74
C PRO A 56 -1.67 -11.46 -13.08
N ILE A 57 -1.59 -10.18 -13.41
CA ILE A 57 -0.87 -9.75 -14.59
C ILE A 57 0.60 -9.71 -14.21
N SER A 58 1.29 -10.81 -14.44
CA SER A 58 2.73 -10.92 -14.21
C SER A 58 3.52 -10.12 -15.24
N PHE A 59 4.46 -9.35 -14.77
CA PHE A 59 5.31 -8.50 -15.59
C PHE A 59 6.75 -9.02 -15.59
N GLY A 60 6.97 -10.23 -16.05
CA GLY A 60 8.30 -10.75 -16.35
C GLY A 60 9.30 -10.82 -15.18
N ASN A 61 10.37 -11.54 -15.37
CA ASN A 61 11.29 -11.99 -14.33
C ASN A 61 12.43 -11.00 -13.96
N GLN A 62 12.44 -9.78 -14.49
CA GLN A 62 13.46 -8.77 -14.16
C GLN A 62 12.91 -7.35 -14.33
N MET A 63 13.00 -6.55 -13.29
CA MET A 63 12.48 -5.18 -13.27
C MET A 63 13.06 -4.29 -14.38
N THR A 64 14.34 -4.41 -14.69
CA THR A 64 14.98 -3.65 -15.78
C THR A 64 14.52 -4.06 -17.19
N SER A 65 14.25 -5.34 -17.41
CA SER A 65 13.67 -5.82 -18.67
C SER A 65 12.19 -5.51 -18.75
N TRP A 66 11.50 -5.63 -17.62
CA TRP A 66 10.09 -5.33 -17.51
C TRP A 66 9.77 -3.84 -17.74
N VAL A 67 10.61 -2.97 -17.26
CA VAL A 67 10.47 -1.53 -17.51
C VAL A 67 10.59 -1.17 -18.97
N LYS A 68 11.62 -1.68 -19.62
CA LYS A 68 11.77 -1.52 -21.07
C LYS A 68 10.58 -2.13 -21.79
N ASP A 69 10.11 -3.28 -21.31
CA ASP A 69 8.93 -3.96 -21.82
C ASP A 69 7.64 -3.22 -21.48
N LEU A 70 7.51 -2.61 -20.30
CA LEU A 70 6.35 -1.81 -19.96
C LEU A 70 6.29 -0.53 -20.79
N LYS A 71 7.39 0.23 -20.90
CA LYS A 71 7.46 1.38 -21.81
C LYS A 71 7.12 0.98 -23.24
N ARG A 72 7.69 -0.13 -23.72
CA ARG A 72 7.40 -0.67 -25.04
C ARG A 72 5.95 -1.16 -25.19
N LYS A 73 5.40 -1.80 -24.16
CA LYS A 73 4.03 -2.30 -24.13
C LYS A 73 3.01 -1.18 -23.92
N VAL A 74 3.31 -0.17 -23.13
CA VAL A 74 2.49 1.04 -22.99
C VAL A 74 2.51 1.85 -24.28
N GLU A 75 3.67 2.01 -24.93
CA GLU A 75 3.76 2.64 -26.25
C GLU A 75 3.04 1.81 -27.32
N ALA A 76 3.23 0.49 -27.34
CA ALA A 76 2.53 -0.42 -28.26
C ALA A 76 1.01 -0.46 -27.96
N ALA A 77 0.60 -0.30 -26.73
CA ALA A 77 -0.78 -0.25 -26.30
C ALA A 77 -1.44 1.09 -26.65
N LYS A 78 -0.71 2.21 -26.50
CA LYS A 78 -1.15 3.51 -27.02
C LYS A 78 -1.37 3.44 -28.53
N LEU A 79 -0.56 2.65 -29.25
CA LEU A 79 -0.69 2.44 -30.69
C LEU A 79 -1.81 1.46 -31.07
N GLN A 80 -2.10 0.45 -30.26
CA GLN A 80 -3.02 -0.63 -30.63
C GLN A 80 -4.41 -0.54 -30.00
N LYS A 81 -4.71 0.46 -29.15
CA LYS A 81 -5.99 0.62 -28.42
C LYS A 81 -6.48 -0.66 -27.67
N ARG A 82 -5.60 -1.62 -27.38
CA ARG A 82 -5.97 -2.94 -26.86
C ARG A 82 -5.38 -3.26 -25.50
N TYR A 83 -4.80 -2.28 -24.82
CA TYR A 83 -4.10 -2.61 -23.59
C TYR A 83 -4.98 -2.48 -22.36
N LYS A 84 -5.04 -3.55 -21.56
CA LYS A 84 -5.81 -3.58 -20.30
C LYS A 84 -5.42 -2.47 -19.31
N TYR A 85 -4.20 -1.94 -19.39
CA TYR A 85 -3.74 -0.82 -18.56
C TYR A 85 -4.28 0.55 -18.95
N SER A 86 -4.74 0.71 -20.20
CA SER A 86 -5.38 1.99 -20.55
C SER A 86 -6.62 2.26 -19.70
N ASN A 87 -7.10 1.23 -18.99
CA ASN A 87 -8.34 1.26 -18.22
C ASN A 87 -8.13 1.16 -16.71
N ILE A 88 -6.89 1.13 -16.18
CA ILE A 88 -6.66 1.00 -14.72
C ILE A 88 -7.35 2.11 -13.94
N TRP A 89 -7.27 3.34 -14.43
CA TRP A 89 -7.97 4.47 -13.82
C TRP A 89 -9.49 4.35 -13.93
N GLU A 90 -9.98 3.91 -15.08
CA GLU A 90 -11.41 3.65 -15.30
C GLU A 90 -11.88 2.49 -14.43
N GLU A 91 -11.04 1.48 -14.23
CA GLU A 91 -11.30 0.38 -13.29
C GLU A 91 -11.34 0.87 -11.85
N LEU A 92 -10.39 1.69 -11.42
CA LEU A 92 -10.41 2.31 -10.09
C LEU A 92 -11.69 3.11 -9.87
N ILE A 93 -12.15 3.86 -10.89
CA ILE A 93 -13.40 4.62 -10.82
C ILE A 93 -14.64 3.70 -10.80
N SER A 94 -14.65 2.62 -11.60
CA SER A 94 -15.82 1.75 -11.74
C SER A 94 -15.98 0.74 -10.61
N GLU A 95 -14.85 0.26 -10.07
CA GLU A 95 -14.79 -0.79 -9.04
C GLU A 95 -14.48 -0.21 -7.65
N ASP A 96 -14.24 1.11 -7.56
CA ASP A 96 -13.80 1.86 -6.37
C ASP A 96 -12.54 1.28 -5.69
N ARG A 97 -11.80 0.43 -6.40
CA ARG A 97 -10.59 -0.22 -5.88
C ARG A 97 -9.62 -0.67 -6.94
N LEU A 98 -8.37 -0.78 -6.54
CA LEU A 98 -7.28 -1.31 -7.34
C LEU A 98 -6.23 -1.91 -6.41
N SER A 99 -5.71 -3.08 -6.73
CA SER A 99 -4.65 -3.73 -5.93
C SER A 99 -3.36 -3.84 -6.72
N LEU A 100 -2.27 -3.40 -6.12
CA LEU A 100 -0.92 -3.52 -6.62
C LEU A 100 -0.08 -4.36 -5.66
N LYS A 101 0.45 -5.47 -6.14
CA LYS A 101 1.27 -6.38 -5.36
C LYS A 101 2.74 -6.22 -5.71
N GLY A 102 3.55 -6.01 -4.71
CA GLY A 102 4.99 -5.92 -4.83
C GLY A 102 5.69 -7.27 -4.98
N PRO A 103 6.99 -7.24 -5.23
CA PRO A 103 7.83 -8.43 -5.34
C PRO A 103 7.66 -9.37 -4.14
N ASP A 104 7.64 -10.67 -4.44
CA ASP A 104 7.47 -11.74 -3.44
C ASP A 104 6.28 -11.54 -2.48
N SER A 105 5.33 -10.69 -2.86
CA SER A 105 4.17 -10.31 -2.02
C SER A 105 4.56 -9.68 -0.67
N ILE A 106 5.76 -9.10 -0.58
CA ILE A 106 6.22 -8.49 0.67
C ILE A 106 5.42 -7.23 1.03
N LEU A 107 4.97 -6.51 0.00
CA LEU A 107 4.05 -5.37 0.09
C LEU A 107 2.89 -5.55 -0.87
N GLU A 108 1.73 -5.15 -0.43
CA GLU A 108 0.52 -5.01 -1.24
C GLU A 108 -0.11 -3.66 -0.95
N MET A 109 -0.53 -2.96 -2.01
CA MET A 109 -1.19 -1.67 -1.93
C MET A 109 -2.60 -1.80 -2.50
N ASN A 110 -3.61 -1.61 -1.68
CA ASN A 110 -5.01 -1.57 -2.07
C ASN A 110 -5.47 -0.12 -2.11
N PHE A 111 -5.98 0.31 -3.26
CA PHE A 111 -6.41 1.68 -3.51
C PHE A 111 -7.92 1.75 -3.62
N ASN A 112 -8.50 2.81 -3.06
CA ASN A 112 -9.71 3.41 -3.58
C ASN A 112 -9.40 4.82 -4.11
N LEU A 113 -10.41 5.67 -4.35
CA LEU A 113 -10.20 7.03 -4.87
C LEU A 113 -9.58 8.01 -3.86
N HIS A 114 -9.41 7.62 -2.60
CA HIS A 114 -9.01 8.52 -1.51
C HIS A 114 -7.84 8.02 -0.68
N ILE A 115 -7.77 6.71 -0.45
CA ILE A 115 -6.81 6.11 0.46
C ILE A 115 -6.11 4.89 -0.15
N ILE A 116 -4.92 4.63 0.36
CA ILE A 116 -4.15 3.41 0.10
C ILE A 116 -4.05 2.64 1.41
N GLU A 117 -4.45 1.38 1.40
CA GLU A 117 -4.05 0.42 2.41
C GLU A 117 -2.77 -0.26 1.95
N LEU A 118 -1.71 -0.07 2.71
CA LEU A 118 -0.47 -0.79 2.57
C LEU A 118 -0.49 -1.98 3.52
N SER A 119 -0.39 -3.18 3.00
CA SER A 119 -0.28 -4.41 3.79
C SER A 119 1.03 -5.13 3.50
N SER A 120 1.48 -5.93 4.47
CA SER A 120 2.70 -6.74 4.35
C SER A 120 2.49 -8.06 5.08
N TYR A 121 3.11 -9.15 4.61
CA TYR A 121 3.12 -10.42 5.34
C TYR A 121 3.98 -10.39 6.61
N ILE A 122 4.69 -9.27 6.86
CA ILE A 122 5.45 -9.07 8.09
C ILE A 122 4.49 -9.07 9.27
N ARG A 123 4.78 -9.88 10.28
CA ARG A 123 3.90 -10.03 11.44
C ARG A 123 3.74 -8.72 12.20
N TRP A 124 2.50 -8.42 12.59
CA TRP A 124 2.17 -7.26 13.42
C TRP A 124 3.03 -7.20 14.69
N ARG A 125 3.19 -8.33 15.38
CA ARG A 125 4.06 -8.44 16.55
C ARG A 125 5.52 -8.09 16.24
N SER A 126 6.03 -8.47 15.08
CA SER A 126 7.40 -8.12 14.67
C SER A 126 7.53 -6.61 14.45
N PHE A 127 6.55 -5.98 13.81
CA PHE A 127 6.51 -4.53 13.66
C PHE A 127 6.49 -3.82 15.03
N LEU A 128 5.72 -4.31 16.01
CA LEU A 128 5.63 -3.68 17.31
C LEU A 128 6.88 -3.86 18.18
N LYS A 129 7.62 -4.97 18.01
CA LYS A 129 8.71 -5.37 18.92
C LYS A 129 10.10 -5.12 18.34
N ASP A 130 10.28 -5.37 17.04
CA ASP A 130 11.59 -5.33 16.39
C ASP A 130 11.86 -3.93 15.80
N MET A 131 12.81 -3.22 16.37
CA MET A 131 13.17 -1.85 15.98
C MET A 131 13.62 -1.73 14.53
N GLU A 132 14.27 -2.75 13.98
CA GLU A 132 14.71 -2.73 12.58
C GLU A 132 13.51 -2.84 11.64
N THR A 133 12.65 -3.84 11.85
CA THR A 133 11.40 -4.04 11.12
C THR A 133 10.50 -2.81 11.23
N GLN A 134 10.36 -2.26 12.44
CA GLN A 134 9.58 -1.05 12.68
C GLN A 134 10.13 0.15 11.89
N SER A 135 11.45 0.35 11.93
CA SER A 135 12.10 1.44 11.20
C SER A 135 11.91 1.32 9.69
N ILE A 136 12.04 0.12 9.13
CA ILE A 136 11.86 -0.11 7.69
C ILE A 136 10.41 0.22 7.28
N LEU A 137 9.41 -0.36 7.93
CA LEU A 137 8.00 -0.16 7.57
C LEU A 137 7.53 1.28 7.79
N ARG A 138 8.01 1.95 8.86
CA ARG A 138 7.73 3.38 9.08
C ARG A 138 8.34 4.26 7.99
N ASN A 139 9.56 3.94 7.53
CA ASN A 139 10.18 4.67 6.43
C ASN A 139 9.40 4.46 5.12
N VAL A 140 8.93 3.25 4.83
CA VAL A 140 8.05 2.98 3.69
C VAL A 140 6.80 3.87 3.74
N CYS A 141 6.12 3.92 4.88
CA CYS A 141 4.93 4.77 5.05
C CYS A 141 5.27 6.26 4.91
N LYS A 142 6.41 6.71 5.47
CA LYS A 142 6.88 8.09 5.36
C LYS A 142 7.18 8.49 3.90
N GLU A 143 7.80 7.60 3.12
CA GLU A 143 8.06 7.83 1.70
C GLU A 143 6.77 8.04 0.92
N LEU A 144 5.76 7.18 1.14
CA LEU A 144 4.45 7.32 0.52
C LEU A 144 3.73 8.61 0.99
N CYS A 145 3.75 8.91 2.29
CA CYS A 145 3.18 10.16 2.82
C CYS A 145 3.85 11.38 2.17
N THR A 146 5.17 11.37 2.05
CA THR A 146 5.93 12.45 1.40
C THR A 146 5.56 12.58 -0.07
N TYR A 147 5.44 11.47 -0.78
CA TYR A 147 5.06 11.47 -2.20
C TYR A 147 3.67 12.05 -2.44
N PHE A 148 2.70 11.70 -1.59
CA PHE A 148 1.31 12.14 -1.68
C PHE A 148 1.01 13.47 -0.97
N ASP A 149 2.03 14.14 -0.42
CA ASP A 149 1.88 15.39 0.34
C ASP A 149 0.87 15.26 1.50
N THR A 150 0.92 14.12 2.20
CA THR A 150 0.18 13.88 3.43
C THR A 150 1.14 13.81 4.62
N ASN A 151 0.68 14.20 5.80
CA ASN A 151 1.56 14.36 6.96
C ASN A 151 1.34 13.29 8.04
N TYR A 152 0.55 12.27 7.77
CA TYR A 152 0.34 11.18 8.71
C TYR A 152 -0.06 9.88 8.03
N CYS A 153 0.14 8.78 8.72
CA CYS A 153 -0.42 7.48 8.38
C CYS A 153 -1.03 6.81 9.62
N ILE A 154 -1.85 5.79 9.40
CA ILE A 154 -2.52 5.02 10.44
C ILE A 154 -2.01 3.59 10.38
N TYR A 155 -1.45 3.09 11.49
CA TYR A 155 -0.99 1.71 11.64
C TYR A 155 -1.99 0.86 12.39
N MET A 156 -2.18 -0.38 11.92
CA MET A 156 -2.99 -1.39 12.58
C MET A 156 -2.63 -2.79 12.10
N SER A 157 -3.22 -3.81 12.71
CA SER A 157 -3.11 -5.17 12.21
C SER A 157 -4.05 -5.41 11.02
N ASP A 158 -3.70 -6.34 10.14
CA ASP A 158 -4.53 -6.74 8.99
C ASP A 158 -5.85 -7.42 9.40
N GLU A 159 -5.97 -7.90 10.63
CA GLU A 159 -7.24 -8.44 11.17
C GLU A 159 -8.35 -7.38 11.29
N PHE A 160 -7.96 -6.10 11.38
CA PHE A 160 -8.86 -4.96 11.53
C PHE A 160 -8.62 -3.91 10.46
N CYS A 161 -8.03 -4.33 9.35
CA CYS A 161 -7.54 -3.49 8.27
C CYS A 161 -8.64 -2.67 7.58
N ALA A 162 -8.19 -1.80 6.69
CA ALA A 162 -9.06 -0.90 5.92
C ALA A 162 -9.80 -1.57 4.77
N THR A 163 -9.72 -2.88 4.61
CA THR A 163 -10.28 -3.58 3.45
C THR A 163 -11.74 -3.20 3.19
N ASP A 164 -12.59 -3.21 4.23
CA ASP A 164 -13.99 -2.80 4.08
C ASP A 164 -14.10 -1.33 3.64
N SER A 165 -13.30 -0.45 4.25
CA SER A 165 -13.29 0.98 3.89
C SER A 165 -12.76 1.23 2.48
N ILE A 166 -11.82 0.41 1.99
CA ILE A 166 -11.37 0.43 0.59
C ILE A 166 -12.54 0.06 -0.33
N TYR A 167 -13.25 -1.03 -0.04
CA TYR A 167 -14.40 -1.49 -0.83
C TYR A 167 -15.58 -0.54 -0.81
N GLU A 168 -15.78 0.17 0.31
CA GLU A 168 -16.85 1.15 0.46
C GLU A 168 -16.50 2.53 -0.15
N GLY A 169 -15.30 2.71 -0.69
CA GLY A 169 -14.84 3.97 -1.26
C GLY A 169 -14.64 5.09 -0.22
N ASN A 170 -14.39 4.74 1.04
CA ASN A 170 -14.29 5.68 2.14
C ASN A 170 -13.07 6.62 1.99
N SER A 171 -13.26 7.89 2.35
CA SER A 171 -12.17 8.84 2.53
C SER A 171 -11.41 8.58 3.84
N MET A 172 -10.23 9.19 3.99
CA MET A 172 -9.45 9.10 5.22
C MET A 172 -10.21 9.60 6.46
N SER A 173 -11.04 10.63 6.31
CA SER A 173 -11.87 11.13 7.41
C SER A 173 -12.94 10.12 7.85
N GLN A 174 -13.64 9.52 6.89
CA GLN A 174 -14.64 8.47 7.17
C GLN A 174 -13.98 7.24 7.81
N TYR A 175 -12.81 6.84 7.31
CA TYR A 175 -12.06 5.74 7.90
C TYR A 175 -11.65 6.03 9.36
N ARG A 176 -11.17 7.25 9.66
CA ARG A 176 -10.84 7.66 11.04
C ARG A 176 -12.05 7.66 11.96
N GLU A 177 -13.20 8.11 11.47
CA GLU A 177 -14.47 8.08 12.24
C GLU A 177 -14.88 6.63 12.54
N ASP A 178 -14.73 5.71 11.58
CA ASP A 178 -14.99 4.29 11.81
C ASP A 178 -14.04 3.69 12.84
N LEU A 179 -12.74 3.96 12.75
CA LEU A 179 -11.78 3.52 13.76
C LEU A 179 -12.10 4.05 15.16
N MET A 180 -12.46 5.35 15.26
CA MET A 180 -12.85 5.95 16.53
C MET A 180 -14.10 5.27 17.11
N ARG A 181 -15.08 4.94 16.27
CA ARG A 181 -16.30 4.24 16.69
C ARG A 181 -16.02 2.82 17.16
N ARG A 182 -15.12 2.08 16.47
CA ARG A 182 -14.80 0.67 16.76
C ARG A 182 -13.85 0.51 17.95
N PHE A 183 -12.82 1.33 18.01
CA PHE A 183 -11.70 1.14 18.93
C PHE A 183 -11.49 2.30 19.93
N GLY A 184 -12.26 3.38 19.80
CA GLY A 184 -12.06 4.61 20.58
C GLY A 184 -10.85 5.42 20.07
N GLN A 185 -10.18 6.16 20.92
CA GLN A 185 -9.04 6.99 20.56
C GLN A 185 -7.83 6.15 20.12
N SER A 186 -7.05 6.69 19.18
CA SER A 186 -5.77 6.09 18.79
C SER A 186 -4.85 5.94 20.01
N LYS A 187 -4.00 4.93 20.00
CA LYS A 187 -2.92 4.81 20.97
C LYS A 187 -1.92 5.95 20.79
N GLN A 188 -1.22 6.32 21.84
CA GLN A 188 -0.29 7.43 21.79
C GLN A 188 1.06 7.01 21.21
N THR A 189 1.43 5.75 21.40
CA THR A 189 2.71 5.20 20.93
C THR A 189 2.52 3.81 20.36
N ILE A 190 3.50 3.37 19.58
CA ILE A 190 3.59 1.98 19.10
C ILE A 190 3.81 1.02 20.28
N ASP A 191 4.52 1.48 21.33
CA ASP A 191 4.74 0.68 22.54
C ASP A 191 3.43 0.40 23.30
N ASP A 192 2.47 1.32 23.28
CA ASP A 192 1.13 1.09 23.88
C ASP A 192 0.39 -0.03 23.13
N MET A 193 0.60 -0.15 21.81
CA MET A 193 0.05 -1.25 21.02
C MET A 193 0.72 -2.58 21.39
N TYR A 194 2.03 -2.57 21.62
CA TYR A 194 2.78 -3.77 22.01
C TYR A 194 2.37 -4.25 23.41
N ILE A 195 2.27 -3.34 24.40
CA ILE A 195 1.82 -3.64 25.75
C ILE A 195 0.42 -4.27 25.70
N LYS A 196 -0.52 -3.68 24.94
CA LYS A 196 -1.85 -4.24 24.78
C LYS A 196 -1.83 -5.65 24.20
N LEU A 197 -0.98 -5.90 23.20
CA LEU A 197 -0.84 -7.23 22.60
C LEU A 197 -0.31 -8.26 23.63
N GLU A 198 0.67 -7.91 24.44
CA GLU A 198 1.25 -8.82 25.45
C GLU A 198 0.29 -9.07 26.61
N ASP A 199 -0.44 -8.04 27.07
CA ASP A 199 -1.33 -8.12 28.23
C ASP A 199 -2.65 -8.81 27.93
N SER A 200 -3.21 -8.56 26.73
CA SER A 200 -4.59 -8.95 26.39
C SER A 200 -4.67 -9.93 25.22
N TRP A 201 -3.55 -10.29 24.60
CA TRP A 201 -3.49 -11.14 23.41
C TRP A 201 -4.39 -10.63 22.26
N THR A 202 -4.64 -9.32 22.20
CA THR A 202 -5.45 -8.69 21.17
C THR A 202 -4.61 -7.81 20.28
N THR A 203 -4.93 -7.82 18.99
CA THR A 203 -4.35 -6.92 17.98
C THR A 203 -5.22 -5.71 17.71
N GLU A 204 -6.33 -5.54 18.45
CA GLU A 204 -7.28 -4.44 18.31
C GLU A 204 -6.66 -3.09 18.62
N GLY A 205 -7.01 -2.09 17.82
CA GLY A 205 -6.61 -0.72 17.99
C GLY A 205 -5.75 -0.22 16.84
N TYR A 206 -5.40 1.04 16.92
CA TYR A 206 -4.63 1.73 15.89
C TYR A 206 -3.74 2.81 16.49
N PHE A 207 -2.71 3.19 15.75
CA PHE A 207 -1.79 4.27 16.07
C PHE A 207 -1.69 5.24 14.89
N ILE A 208 -1.76 6.54 15.14
CA ILE A 208 -1.57 7.58 14.11
C ILE A 208 -0.18 8.18 14.29
N GLU A 209 0.65 8.06 13.27
CA GLU A 209 1.96 8.71 13.23
C GLU A 209 1.91 9.94 12.33
N TYR A 210 2.43 11.06 12.83
CA TYR A 210 2.59 12.30 12.09
C TYR A 210 4.07 12.47 11.68
N PHE A 211 4.31 12.91 10.44
CA PHE A 211 5.63 13.10 9.85
C PHE A 211 5.96 14.59 9.62
#